data_eea5769040b516c550b3f26a8d7c8c8d
#
_entry.id   eea5769040b516c550b3f26a8d7c8c8d
#
_cell.length_a   1.000
_cell.length_b   1.000
_cell.length_c   1.000
_cell.angle_alpha   90.00
_cell.angle_beta   90.00
_cell.angle_gamma   90.00
#
_symmetry.space_group_name_H-M   'P 1'
#
loop_
_entity.id
_entity.type
_entity.pdbx_description
1 polymer ?
#
loop_
_entity_poly.entity_id
_entity_poly.type
_entity_poly.pdbx_seq_one_letter_code
_entity_poly.pdbx_strand_id
1 'polypeptide(L)'
;MLSALWILFSHIPGGWDSISAVMNGGDDWKFFSWGTEKGLSFLEQCSHILGQEYTVWAAFLGATFITMATHGTDQDMVQRMLAAKNSKAGTRAVIVSGLMDFPIVLLFLFTGILLYVFYQYNPAALPADTPKLHVFPYFIIHELPGGVRGLLIAGLLATAMGSLSTACLLYTS
;
A
#
# COMPACT_ATOMS: atom_id res chain seq x y z
N MET A 1 13.03 1.17 2.76
CA MET A 1 12.27 0.91 1.53
C MET A 1 13.13 1.03 0.26
N LEU A 2 13.73 2.18 -0.03
CA LEU A 2 14.55 2.35 -1.26
C LEU A 2 15.70 1.35 -1.39
N SER A 3 16.37 1.00 -0.29
CA SER A 3 17.42 -0.02 -0.28
C SER A 3 16.89 -1.43 -0.60
N ALA A 4 15.73 -1.78 -0.08
CA ALA A 4 15.09 -3.06 -0.39
C ALA A 4 14.65 -3.12 -1.87
N LEU A 5 14.12 -2.02 -2.39
CA LEU A 5 13.77 -1.86 -3.81
C LEU A 5 15.00 -2.04 -4.72
N TRP A 6 16.11 -1.39 -4.38
CA TRP A 6 17.36 -1.51 -5.13
C TRP A 6 17.88 -2.95 -5.15
N ILE A 7 17.86 -3.63 -4.00
CA ILE A 7 18.30 -5.02 -3.89
C ILE A 7 17.37 -5.95 -4.67
N LEU A 8 16.05 -5.79 -4.54
CA LEU A 8 15.06 -6.54 -5.32
C LEU A 8 15.32 -6.40 -6.81
N PHE A 9 15.46 -5.16 -7.29
CA PHE A 9 15.70 -4.89 -8.70
C PHE A 9 17.02 -5.51 -9.20
N SER A 10 18.07 -5.48 -8.39
CA SER A 10 19.38 -6.06 -8.75
C SER A 10 19.40 -7.59 -8.78
N HIS A 11 18.48 -8.25 -8.06
CA HIS A 11 18.39 -9.72 -8.01
C HIS A 11 17.44 -10.31 -9.06
N ILE A 12 16.69 -9.47 -9.81
CA ILE A 12 15.84 -9.95 -10.89
C ILE A 12 16.69 -10.13 -12.15
N PRO A 13 16.85 -11.36 -12.67
CA PRO A 13 17.56 -11.61 -13.91
C PRO A 13 16.80 -10.96 -15.09
N GLY A 14 17.50 -10.13 -15.88
CA GLY A 14 16.88 -9.38 -16.99
C GLY A 14 16.23 -8.04 -16.61
N GLY A 15 16.22 -7.66 -15.32
CA GLY A 15 15.77 -6.35 -14.87
C GLY A 15 14.39 -5.95 -15.41
N TRP A 16 14.32 -4.86 -16.16
CA TRP A 16 13.06 -4.32 -16.70
C TRP A 16 12.36 -5.25 -17.69
N ASP A 17 13.10 -6.00 -18.50
CA ASP A 17 12.53 -6.91 -19.50
C ASP A 17 11.76 -8.06 -18.84
N SER A 18 12.28 -8.61 -17.77
CA SER A 18 11.58 -9.64 -16.99
C SER A 18 10.31 -9.12 -16.32
N ILE A 19 10.35 -7.89 -15.79
CA ILE A 19 9.17 -7.24 -15.20
C ILE A 19 8.11 -7.04 -16.29
N SER A 20 8.50 -6.52 -17.45
CA SER A 20 7.57 -6.30 -18.56
C SER A 20 7.00 -7.60 -19.14
N ALA A 21 7.80 -8.66 -19.18
CA ALA A 21 7.35 -9.97 -19.64
C ALA A 21 6.30 -10.58 -18.70
N VAL A 22 6.50 -10.49 -17.39
CA VAL A 22 5.52 -10.94 -16.41
C VAL A 22 4.28 -10.06 -16.43
N MET A 23 4.43 -8.76 -16.60
CA MET A 23 3.29 -7.83 -16.70
C MET A 23 2.47 -8.01 -17.99
N ASN A 24 3.10 -8.34 -19.11
CA ASN A 24 2.43 -8.53 -20.39
C ASN A 24 1.91 -9.97 -20.59
N GLY A 25 2.44 -10.95 -19.87
CA GLY A 25 2.08 -12.38 -20.00
C GLY A 25 0.87 -12.82 -19.19
N GLY A 26 0.32 -11.98 -18.31
CA GLY A 26 -0.84 -12.30 -17.48
C GLY A 26 -2.07 -11.49 -17.90
N ASP A 27 -3.15 -12.19 -18.26
CA ASP A 27 -4.48 -11.59 -18.49
C ASP A 27 -5.07 -10.94 -17.22
N ASP A 28 -4.40 -11.12 -16.10
CA ASP A 28 -4.83 -10.69 -14.76
C ASP A 28 -4.46 -9.24 -14.39
N TRP A 29 -3.69 -8.54 -15.22
CA TRP A 29 -3.26 -7.15 -14.98
C TRP A 29 -4.30 -6.13 -15.43
N LYS A 30 -5.53 -6.28 -14.95
CA LYS A 30 -6.55 -5.26 -15.12
C LYS A 30 -6.40 -4.18 -14.06
N PHE A 31 -5.76 -3.07 -14.42
CA PHE A 31 -5.60 -1.91 -13.52
C PHE A 31 -6.94 -1.31 -13.06
N PHE A 32 -7.99 -1.45 -13.87
CA PHE A 32 -9.32 -0.93 -13.59
C PHE A 32 -10.38 -2.00 -13.81
N SER A 33 -10.99 -2.47 -12.74
CA SER A 33 -12.18 -3.30 -12.80
C SER A 33 -13.41 -2.41 -12.59
N TRP A 34 -14.19 -2.20 -13.65
CA TRP A 34 -15.43 -1.43 -13.58
C TRP A 34 -16.58 -2.24 -12.98
N GLY A 35 -16.42 -3.54 -12.84
CA GLY A 35 -17.45 -4.45 -12.32
C GLY A 35 -18.69 -4.56 -13.21
N THR A 36 -18.64 -4.05 -14.45
CA THR A 36 -19.75 -4.10 -15.39
C THR A 36 -19.71 -5.40 -16.20
N GLU A 37 -20.69 -6.26 -16.00
CA GLU A 37 -20.91 -7.42 -16.86
C GLU A 37 -21.98 -7.08 -17.91
N LYS A 38 -21.73 -7.46 -19.17
CA LYS A 38 -22.67 -7.25 -20.27
C LYS A 38 -23.85 -8.20 -20.12
N GLY A 39 -25.06 -7.66 -19.91
CA GLY A 39 -26.30 -8.46 -19.91
C GLY A 39 -27.10 -8.47 -18.62
N LEU A 40 -26.62 -7.86 -17.55
CA LEU A 40 -27.33 -7.73 -16.28
C LEU A 40 -28.29 -6.52 -16.27
N SER A 41 -29.42 -6.67 -15.60
CA SER A 41 -30.36 -5.58 -15.33
C SER A 41 -29.68 -4.52 -14.45
N PHE A 42 -30.12 -3.25 -14.51
CA PHE A 42 -29.54 -2.14 -13.76
C PHE A 42 -29.44 -2.42 -12.25
N LEU A 43 -30.47 -3.03 -11.65
CA LEU A 43 -30.48 -3.41 -10.23
C LEU A 43 -29.51 -4.54 -9.91
N GLU A 44 -29.37 -5.52 -10.80
CA GLU A 44 -28.42 -6.62 -10.67
C GLU A 44 -26.98 -6.14 -10.83
N GLN A 45 -26.74 -5.19 -11.77
CA GLN A 45 -25.43 -4.54 -11.89
C GLN A 45 -25.05 -3.75 -10.64
N CYS A 46 -25.96 -3.00 -10.05
CA CYS A 46 -25.70 -2.27 -8.81
C CYS A 46 -25.37 -3.23 -7.66
N SER A 47 -26.12 -4.31 -7.50
CA SER A 47 -25.83 -5.31 -6.45
C SER A 47 -24.51 -6.04 -6.68
N HIS A 48 -24.18 -6.34 -7.93
CA HIS A 48 -22.94 -6.97 -8.31
C HIS A 48 -21.72 -6.06 -8.05
N ILE A 49 -21.82 -4.78 -8.44
CA ILE A 49 -20.77 -3.78 -8.20
C ILE A 49 -20.53 -3.57 -6.70
N LEU A 50 -21.60 -3.53 -5.90
CA LEU A 50 -21.51 -3.36 -4.44
C LEU A 50 -21.00 -4.62 -3.72
N GLY A 51 -21.21 -5.80 -4.31
CA GLY A 51 -20.72 -7.07 -3.79
C GLY A 51 -19.27 -7.40 -4.14
N GLN A 52 -18.68 -6.72 -5.11
CA GLN A 52 -17.29 -6.92 -5.51
C GLN A 52 -16.34 -5.99 -4.74
N GLU A 53 -15.38 -6.59 -4.03
CA GLU A 53 -14.42 -5.86 -3.18
C GLU A 53 -13.43 -4.99 -3.99
N TYR A 54 -13.14 -5.35 -5.24
CA TYR A 54 -12.09 -4.73 -6.05
C TYR A 54 -12.61 -4.02 -7.30
N THR A 55 -13.68 -3.22 -7.15
CA THR A 55 -14.18 -2.36 -8.23
C THR A 55 -13.78 -0.91 -8.02
N VAL A 56 -13.65 -0.15 -9.11
CA VAL A 56 -13.37 1.30 -9.05
C VAL A 56 -14.43 2.03 -8.21
N TRP A 57 -15.68 1.61 -8.30
CA TRP A 57 -16.78 2.19 -7.53
C TRP A 57 -16.69 1.90 -6.03
N ALA A 58 -16.38 0.65 -5.67
CA ALA A 58 -16.17 0.27 -4.27
C ALA A 58 -14.97 1.00 -3.68
N ALA A 59 -13.88 1.11 -4.44
CA ALA A 59 -12.70 1.87 -4.04
C ALA A 59 -13.01 3.36 -3.85
N PHE A 60 -13.74 3.99 -4.77
CA PHE A 60 -14.08 5.40 -4.67
C PHE A 60 -14.99 5.70 -3.47
N LEU A 61 -16.08 4.95 -3.31
CA LEU A 61 -16.98 5.10 -2.17
C LEU A 61 -16.28 4.77 -0.86
N GLY A 62 -15.60 3.63 -0.78
CA GLY A 62 -14.89 3.20 0.41
C GLY A 62 -13.79 4.20 0.82
N ALA A 63 -12.96 4.63 -0.12
CA ALA A 63 -11.94 5.64 0.15
C ALA A 63 -12.54 6.97 0.61
N THR A 64 -13.65 7.41 0.02
CA THR A 64 -14.33 8.65 0.43
C THR A 64 -14.79 8.56 1.89
N PHE A 65 -15.50 7.48 2.26
CA PHE A 65 -15.98 7.30 3.64
C PHE A 65 -14.84 7.14 4.65
N ILE A 66 -13.81 6.35 4.30
CA ILE A 66 -12.63 6.18 5.16
C ILE A 66 -11.90 7.52 5.34
N THR A 67 -11.72 8.29 4.27
CA THR A 67 -11.05 9.60 4.33
C THR A 67 -11.87 10.59 5.15
N MET A 68 -13.18 10.61 5.02
CA MET A 68 -14.05 11.43 5.86
C MET A 68 -13.94 11.04 7.34
N ALA A 69 -13.92 9.74 7.64
CA ALA A 69 -13.75 9.26 9.00
C ALA A 69 -12.38 9.65 9.57
N THR A 70 -11.29 9.37 8.86
CA THR A 70 -9.94 9.66 9.35
C THR A 70 -9.64 11.15 9.49
N HIS A 71 -10.09 12.00 8.58
CA HIS A 71 -9.84 13.45 8.63
C HIS A 71 -10.90 14.22 9.44
N GLY A 72 -12.09 13.65 9.66
CA GLY A 72 -13.17 14.30 10.39
C GLY A 72 -13.30 13.89 11.85
N THR A 73 -12.94 12.67 12.21
CA THR A 73 -13.13 12.11 13.55
C THR A 73 -11.84 11.67 14.25
N ASP A 74 -10.75 11.52 13.50
CA ASP A 74 -9.45 11.21 14.10
C ASP A 74 -8.92 12.42 14.86
N GLN A 75 -8.83 12.26 16.18
CA GLN A 75 -8.43 13.32 17.10
C GLN A 75 -7.01 13.84 16.82
N ASP A 76 -6.08 12.99 16.41
CA ASP A 76 -4.70 13.40 16.08
C ASP A 76 -4.68 14.32 14.84
N MET A 77 -5.41 13.98 13.78
CA MET A 77 -5.54 14.81 12.60
C MET A 77 -6.24 16.13 12.88
N VAL A 78 -7.34 16.10 13.63
CA VAL A 78 -8.10 17.30 14.00
C VAL A 78 -7.26 18.24 14.86
N GLN A 79 -6.53 17.74 15.85
CA GLN A 79 -5.64 18.56 16.68
C GLN A 79 -4.53 19.23 15.87
N ARG A 80 -3.92 18.50 14.95
CA ARG A 80 -2.90 19.07 14.04
C ARG A 80 -3.47 20.16 13.14
N MET A 81 -4.70 20.00 12.66
CA MET A 81 -5.39 21.03 11.88
C MET A 81 -5.72 22.28 12.73
N LEU A 82 -6.16 22.09 13.97
CA LEU A 82 -6.49 23.18 14.90
C LEU A 82 -5.23 23.93 15.36
N ALA A 83 -4.09 23.27 15.48
CA ALA A 83 -2.82 23.88 15.81
C ALA A 83 -2.24 24.76 14.69
N ALA A 84 -2.81 24.70 13.48
CA ALA A 84 -2.37 25.54 12.37
C ALA A 84 -2.72 27.02 12.61
N LYS A 85 -1.83 27.93 12.19
CA LYS A 85 -1.93 29.37 12.39
C LYS A 85 -3.25 29.98 11.87
N ASN A 86 -3.84 29.39 10.83
CA ASN A 86 -5.14 29.77 10.27
C ASN A 86 -5.73 28.59 9.49
N SER A 87 -7.05 28.64 9.25
CA SER A 87 -7.79 27.59 8.52
C SER A 87 -7.20 27.28 7.14
N LYS A 88 -6.72 28.30 6.40
CA LYS A 88 -6.11 28.10 5.08
C LYS A 88 -4.80 27.28 5.17
N ALA A 89 -4.01 27.50 6.21
CA ALA A 89 -2.76 26.73 6.42
C ALA A 89 -3.07 25.28 6.77
N GLY A 90 -4.08 25.02 7.61
CA GLY A 90 -4.54 23.67 7.92
C GLY A 90 -5.03 22.92 6.67
N THR A 91 -5.91 23.52 5.89
CA THR A 91 -6.40 22.92 4.64
C THR A 91 -5.27 22.63 3.64
N ARG A 92 -4.32 23.57 3.49
CA ARG A 92 -3.17 23.36 2.60
C ARG A 92 -2.29 22.20 3.08
N ALA A 93 -2.08 22.06 4.38
CA ALA A 93 -1.30 20.95 4.94
C ALA A 93 -1.95 19.60 4.62
N VAL A 94 -3.26 19.47 4.76
CA VAL A 94 -4.00 18.24 4.41
C VAL A 94 -3.90 17.91 2.92
N ILE A 95 -4.07 18.90 2.04
CA ILE A 95 -3.94 18.71 0.59
C ILE A 95 -2.53 18.24 0.22
N VAL A 96 -1.50 18.89 0.78
CA VAL A 96 -0.11 18.52 0.52
C VAL A 96 0.20 17.12 1.06
N SER A 97 -0.30 16.75 2.23
CA SER A 97 -0.16 15.40 2.79
C SER A 97 -0.78 14.37 1.84
N GLY A 98 -2.02 14.55 1.41
CA GLY A 98 -2.68 13.64 0.47
C GLY A 98 -1.95 13.54 -0.88
N LEU A 99 -1.36 14.64 -1.36
CA LEU A 99 -0.55 14.60 -2.57
C LEU A 99 0.77 13.81 -2.38
N MET A 100 1.35 13.88 -1.18
CA MET A 100 2.56 13.12 -0.84
C MET A 100 2.29 11.63 -0.61
N ASP A 101 1.08 11.26 -0.24
CA ASP A 101 0.69 9.84 -0.10
C ASP A 101 0.71 9.11 -1.44
N PHE A 102 0.38 9.79 -2.54
CA PHE A 102 0.34 9.18 -3.87
C PHE A 102 1.67 8.53 -4.30
N PRO A 103 2.83 9.22 -4.28
CA PRO A 103 4.11 8.60 -4.62
C PRO A 103 4.51 7.49 -3.63
N ILE A 104 4.12 7.59 -2.37
CA ILE A 104 4.39 6.57 -1.37
C ILE A 104 3.61 5.29 -1.69
N VAL A 105 2.33 5.40 -2.00
CA VAL A 105 1.49 4.26 -2.42
C VAL A 105 2.03 3.60 -3.69
N LEU A 106 2.43 4.39 -4.69
CA LEU A 106 3.06 3.86 -5.90
C LEU A 106 4.35 3.09 -5.60
N LEU A 107 5.17 3.58 -4.68
CA LEU A 107 6.41 2.92 -4.25
C LEU A 107 6.11 1.56 -3.60
N PHE A 108 5.08 1.47 -2.74
CA PHE A 108 4.66 0.21 -2.14
C PHE A 108 4.09 -0.78 -3.17
N LEU A 109 3.27 -0.30 -4.10
CA LEU A 109 2.75 -1.11 -5.20
C LEU A 109 3.88 -1.66 -6.05
N PHE A 110 4.83 -0.82 -6.43
CA PHE A 110 5.99 -1.24 -7.21
C PHE A 110 6.84 -2.27 -6.44
N THR A 111 7.02 -2.10 -5.14
CA THR A 111 7.70 -3.10 -4.29
C THR A 111 6.96 -4.44 -4.32
N GLY A 112 5.63 -4.43 -4.25
CA GLY A 112 4.81 -5.64 -4.34
C GLY A 112 4.96 -6.36 -5.67
N ILE A 113 4.96 -5.61 -6.78
CA ILE A 113 5.17 -6.15 -8.13
C ILE A 113 6.56 -6.79 -8.24
N LEU A 114 7.61 -6.10 -7.81
CA LEU A 114 8.96 -6.63 -7.84
C LEU A 114 9.11 -7.90 -7.00
N LEU A 115 8.46 -7.94 -5.84
CA LEU A 115 8.47 -9.12 -4.98
C LEU A 115 7.76 -10.31 -5.65
N TYR A 116 6.65 -10.06 -6.31
CA TYR A 116 5.93 -11.08 -7.08
C TYR A 116 6.81 -11.63 -8.21
N VAL A 117 7.43 -10.75 -9.00
CA VAL A 117 8.36 -11.14 -10.08
C VAL A 117 9.55 -11.93 -9.53
N PHE A 118 10.15 -11.49 -8.42
CA PHE A 118 11.27 -12.17 -7.79
C PHE A 118 10.95 -13.63 -7.43
N TYR A 119 9.80 -13.87 -6.79
CA TYR A 119 9.39 -15.23 -6.42
C TYR A 119 8.86 -16.07 -7.59
N GLN A 120 8.44 -15.46 -8.68
CA GLN A 120 8.15 -16.17 -9.94
C GLN A 120 9.43 -16.77 -10.53
N TYR A 121 10.55 -16.04 -10.47
CA TYR A 121 11.85 -16.55 -10.97
C TYR A 121 12.56 -17.44 -9.95
N ASN A 122 12.25 -17.32 -8.67
CA ASN A 122 12.85 -18.10 -7.58
C ASN A 122 11.79 -18.82 -6.74
N PRO A 123 11.03 -19.78 -7.31
CA PRO A 123 9.95 -20.46 -6.57
C PRO A 123 10.46 -21.29 -5.37
N ALA A 124 11.71 -21.75 -5.42
CA ALA A 124 12.31 -22.52 -4.33
C ALA A 124 12.66 -21.65 -3.09
N ALA A 125 12.75 -20.34 -3.24
CA ALA A 125 13.09 -19.43 -2.15
C ALA A 125 11.89 -19.14 -1.21
N LEU A 126 10.66 -19.48 -1.62
CA LEU A 126 9.46 -19.29 -0.81
C LEU A 126 8.85 -20.66 -0.45
N PRO A 127 8.66 -21.01 0.84
CA PRO A 127 7.91 -22.19 1.22
C PRO A 127 6.46 -22.15 0.70
N ALA A 128 5.99 -23.27 0.14
CA ALA A 128 4.67 -23.36 -0.48
C ALA A 128 3.49 -23.00 0.46
N ASP A 129 3.69 -23.15 1.77
CA ASP A 129 2.69 -22.86 2.81
C ASP A 129 2.75 -21.41 3.33
N THR A 130 3.54 -20.52 2.73
CA THR A 130 3.70 -19.15 3.24
C THR A 130 2.45 -18.30 2.93
N PRO A 131 1.70 -17.80 3.93
CA PRO A 131 0.58 -16.92 3.70
C PRO A 131 1.02 -15.64 2.98
N LYS A 132 0.18 -15.10 2.09
CA LYS A 132 0.49 -13.89 1.30
C LYS A 132 0.97 -12.70 2.13
N LEU A 133 0.45 -12.55 3.35
CA LEU A 133 0.83 -11.51 4.31
C LEU A 133 2.28 -11.65 4.82
N HIS A 134 2.84 -12.85 4.83
CA HIS A 134 4.18 -13.12 5.35
C HIS A 134 5.27 -13.08 4.28
N VAL A 135 4.92 -12.92 3.01
CA VAL A 135 5.90 -12.95 1.89
C VAL A 135 6.92 -11.82 2.02
N PHE A 136 6.49 -10.60 2.30
CA PHE A 136 7.40 -9.46 2.44
C PHE A 136 8.27 -9.53 3.71
N PRO A 137 7.76 -9.85 4.90
CA PRO A 137 8.58 -10.15 6.07
C PRO A 137 9.58 -11.29 5.84
N TYR A 138 9.16 -12.35 5.17
CA TYR A 138 10.03 -13.47 4.84
C TYR A 138 11.20 -13.03 3.95
N PHE A 139 10.93 -12.25 2.91
CA PHE A 139 11.95 -11.66 2.05
C PHE A 139 12.96 -10.82 2.85
N ILE A 140 12.49 -9.98 3.77
CA ILE A 140 13.37 -9.15 4.62
C ILE A 140 14.32 -10.01 5.44
N ILE A 141 13.82 -11.12 5.99
CA ILE A 141 14.59 -11.96 6.91
C ILE A 141 15.60 -12.86 6.17
N HIS A 142 15.26 -13.37 5.01
CA HIS A 142 16.05 -14.40 4.34
C HIS A 142 16.92 -13.88 3.19
N GLU A 143 16.41 -12.93 2.41
CA GLU A 143 17.06 -12.49 1.17
C GLU A 143 17.93 -11.23 1.35
N LEU A 144 17.67 -10.43 2.39
CA LEU A 144 18.41 -9.19 2.58
C LEU A 144 19.69 -9.37 3.40
N PRO A 145 20.78 -8.68 3.02
CA PRO A 145 22.00 -8.66 3.82
C PRO A 145 21.76 -8.09 5.21
N GLY A 146 22.51 -8.62 6.21
CA GLY A 146 22.27 -8.34 7.63
C GLY A 146 22.17 -6.87 8.02
N GLY A 147 22.97 -5.99 7.42
CA GLY A 147 22.92 -4.55 7.69
C GLY A 147 21.62 -3.89 7.24
N VAL A 148 21.17 -4.21 6.02
CA VAL A 148 19.90 -3.66 5.48
C VAL A 148 18.69 -4.24 6.21
N ARG A 149 18.73 -5.51 6.56
CA ARG A 149 17.72 -6.19 7.39
C ARG A 149 17.55 -5.49 8.73
N GLY A 150 18.65 -5.26 9.44
CA GLY A 150 18.63 -4.56 10.73
C GLY A 150 18.06 -3.15 10.62
N LEU A 151 18.44 -2.40 9.58
CA LEU A 151 17.95 -1.04 9.34
C LEU A 151 16.45 -1.02 9.03
N LEU A 152 15.93 -1.98 8.28
CA LEU A 152 14.49 -2.08 8.00
C LEU A 152 13.69 -2.44 9.25
N ILE A 153 14.17 -3.40 10.05
CA ILE A 153 13.52 -3.79 11.31
C ILE A 153 13.55 -2.63 12.30
N ALA A 154 14.68 -1.94 12.44
CA ALA A 154 14.79 -0.76 13.29
C ALA A 154 13.84 0.36 12.85
N GLY A 155 13.72 0.61 11.54
CA GLY A 155 12.77 1.58 10.99
C GLY A 155 11.32 1.21 11.27
N LEU A 156 10.96 -0.06 11.18
CA LEU A 156 9.62 -0.56 11.49
C LEU A 156 9.30 -0.38 12.97
N LEU A 157 10.24 -0.73 13.86
CA LEU A 157 10.10 -0.52 15.30
C LEU A 157 9.99 0.96 15.66
N ALA A 158 10.80 1.82 15.04
CA ALA A 158 10.74 3.27 15.26
C ALA A 158 9.37 3.85 14.86
N THR A 159 8.81 3.40 13.74
CA THR A 159 7.48 3.82 13.29
C THR A 159 6.39 3.35 14.26
N ALA A 160 6.46 2.10 14.72
CA ALA A 160 5.53 1.56 15.71
C ALA A 160 5.59 2.31 17.04
N MET A 161 6.80 2.63 17.52
CA MET A 161 7.00 3.43 18.72
C MET A 161 6.44 4.85 18.58
N GLY A 162 6.62 5.48 17.41
CA GLY A 162 6.05 6.79 17.13
C GLY A 162 4.52 6.80 17.20
N SER A 163 3.87 5.82 16.57
CA SER A 163 2.41 5.68 16.60
C SER A 163 1.89 5.42 18.01
N LEU A 164 2.54 4.55 18.78
CA LEU A 164 2.18 4.27 20.18
C LEU A 164 2.34 5.51 21.05
N SER A 165 3.43 6.25 20.91
CA SER A 165 3.66 7.48 21.67
C SER A 165 2.58 8.53 21.43
N THR A 166 2.19 8.72 20.16
CA THR A 166 1.09 9.64 19.80
C THR A 166 -0.24 9.19 20.41
N ALA A 167 -0.57 7.89 20.31
CA ALA A 167 -1.78 7.35 20.91
C ALA A 167 -1.81 7.52 22.45
N CYS A 168 -0.70 7.28 23.14
CA CYS A 168 -0.60 7.48 24.59
C CYS A 168 -0.77 8.95 24.98
N LEU A 169 -0.17 9.89 24.23
CA LEU A 169 -0.33 11.33 24.46
C LEU A 169 -1.77 11.79 24.33
N LEU A 170 -2.49 11.30 23.32
CA LEU A 170 -3.91 11.61 23.10
C LEU A 170 -4.81 11.09 24.24
N TYR A 171 -4.43 9.99 24.87
CA TYR A 171 -5.20 9.38 25.96
C TYR A 171 -4.96 10.06 27.32
N THR A 172 -3.82 10.78 27.48
CA THR A 172 -3.41 11.40 28.73
C THR A 172 -3.61 12.92 28.77
N SER A 173 -3.98 13.54 27.65
CA SER A 173 -4.31 14.96 27.53
C SER A 173 -5.81 15.20 27.59
#